data_cac1afafb756bba688f58cdd395ea019
#
_entry.id   cac1afafb756bba688f58cdd395ea019
#
_cell.length_a   1.000
_cell.length_b   1.000
_cell.length_c   1.000
_cell.angle_alpha   90.00
_cell.angle_beta   90.00
_cell.angle_gamma   90.00
#
_symmetry.space_group_name_H-M   'P 1'
#
loop_
_entity.id
_entity.type
_entity.pdbx_description
1 polymer ?
#
loop_
_entity_poly.entity_id
_entity_poly.type
_entity_poly.pdbx_seq_one_letter_code
_entity_poly.pdbx_strand_id
1 'polypeptide(L)'
;MQQRVSIARALGFDPKLLMMDEPFGALDEITRDRLNEQLLRLWRSDLGGGQRTIVFVTHSIPEAVFLSSRIVVMSPRPGRIVDVIESGLPADRMLEIRDTPEFSALAHRVRLALQDGHGAR
;
A
#
# COMPACT_ATOMS: atom_id res chain seq x y z
N MET A 1 -9.20 -12.49 -11.43
CA MET A 1 -7.97 -12.44 -12.17
C MET A 1 -7.81 -11.22 -13.04
N GLN A 2 -8.86 -10.42 -13.16
CA GLN A 2 -8.75 -9.20 -13.94
C GLN A 2 -7.73 -8.23 -13.37
N GLN A 3 -7.62 -8.16 -12.04
CA GLN A 3 -6.64 -7.29 -11.42
C GLN A 3 -5.22 -7.66 -11.82
N ARG A 4 -4.92 -8.96 -11.85
CA ARG A 4 -3.59 -9.41 -12.24
C ARG A 4 -3.25 -8.98 -13.66
N VAL A 5 -4.19 -9.16 -14.57
CA VAL A 5 -3.99 -8.80 -15.98
C VAL A 5 -3.78 -7.29 -16.09
N SER A 6 -4.60 -6.52 -15.37
CA SER A 6 -4.48 -5.07 -15.41
C SER A 6 -3.12 -4.59 -14.92
N ILE A 7 -2.64 -5.16 -13.81
CA ILE A 7 -1.34 -4.77 -13.26
C ILE A 7 -0.22 -5.10 -14.25
N ALA A 8 -0.22 -6.30 -14.80
CA ALA A 8 0.81 -6.71 -15.74
C ALA A 8 0.81 -5.81 -16.97
N ARG A 9 -0.39 -5.51 -17.48
CA ARG A 9 -0.52 -4.67 -18.66
C ARG A 9 -0.01 -3.26 -18.40
N ALA A 10 -0.38 -2.68 -17.25
CA ALA A 10 0.06 -1.34 -16.90
C ALA A 10 1.57 -1.26 -16.78
N LEU A 11 2.18 -2.25 -16.14
CA LEU A 11 3.62 -2.29 -15.98
C LEU A 11 4.32 -2.51 -17.31
N GLY A 12 3.68 -3.26 -18.23
CA GLY A 12 4.25 -3.50 -19.55
C GLY A 12 4.36 -2.25 -20.40
N PHE A 13 3.53 -1.24 -20.13
CA PHE A 13 3.59 0.04 -20.82
C PHE A 13 4.52 1.03 -20.13
N ASP A 14 5.14 0.64 -19.02
CA ASP A 14 6.12 1.44 -18.29
C ASP A 14 5.60 2.83 -17.91
N PRO A 15 4.45 2.90 -17.24
CA PRO A 15 3.93 4.21 -16.81
C PRO A 15 4.79 4.75 -15.67
N LYS A 16 4.95 6.07 -15.65
CA LYS A 16 5.66 6.73 -14.54
C LYS A 16 4.77 6.86 -13.31
N LEU A 17 3.47 6.92 -13.51
CA LEU A 17 2.49 6.98 -12.43
C LEU A 17 1.47 5.90 -12.65
N LEU A 18 1.29 5.05 -11.67
CA LEU A 18 0.32 3.98 -11.71
C LEU A 18 -0.62 4.13 -10.53
N MET A 19 -1.92 4.12 -10.79
CA MET A 19 -2.91 4.23 -9.74
C MET A 19 -3.69 2.93 -9.64
N MET A 20 -3.77 2.38 -8.42
CA MET A 20 -4.50 1.15 -8.15
C MET A 20 -5.50 1.40 -7.03
N ASP A 21 -6.77 1.08 -7.29
CA ASP A 21 -7.84 1.32 -6.32
C ASP A 21 -8.35 -0.03 -5.84
N GLU A 22 -7.92 -0.42 -4.65
CA GLU A 22 -8.27 -1.69 -4.00
C GLU A 22 -8.14 -2.88 -4.96
N PRO A 23 -6.98 -3.04 -5.59
CA PRO A 23 -6.86 -4.04 -6.66
C PRO A 23 -7.02 -5.48 -6.17
N PHE A 24 -6.76 -5.73 -4.87
CA PHE A 24 -6.80 -7.07 -4.31
C PHE A 24 -7.94 -7.28 -3.33
N GLY A 25 -8.88 -6.34 -3.27
CA GLY A 25 -9.91 -6.33 -2.24
C GLY A 25 -10.83 -7.54 -2.25
N ALA A 26 -11.05 -8.14 -3.42
CA ALA A 26 -11.94 -9.30 -3.54
C ALA A 26 -11.24 -10.63 -3.35
N LEU A 27 -9.93 -10.63 -3.13
CA LEU A 27 -9.14 -11.85 -3.05
C LEU A 27 -9.02 -12.35 -1.62
N ASP A 28 -8.81 -13.64 -1.47
CA ASP A 28 -8.55 -14.22 -0.16
C ASP A 28 -7.20 -13.74 0.39
N GLU A 29 -7.01 -13.94 1.69
CA GLU A 29 -5.84 -13.41 2.38
C GLU A 29 -4.53 -13.93 1.83
N ILE A 30 -4.45 -15.23 1.56
CA ILE A 30 -3.21 -15.84 1.10
C ILE A 30 -2.85 -15.34 -0.30
N THR A 31 -3.82 -15.27 -1.18
CA THR A 31 -3.59 -14.77 -2.54
C THR A 31 -3.20 -13.29 -2.50
N ARG A 32 -3.87 -12.52 -1.65
CA ARG A 32 -3.55 -11.11 -1.50
C ARG A 32 -2.13 -10.90 -1.01
N ASP A 33 -1.70 -11.67 -0.01
CA ASP A 33 -0.34 -11.57 0.51
C ASP A 33 0.69 -11.84 -0.57
N ARG A 34 0.45 -12.88 -1.38
CA ARG A 34 1.37 -13.22 -2.46
C ARG A 34 1.47 -12.12 -3.50
N LEU A 35 0.32 -11.54 -3.87
CA LEU A 35 0.30 -10.46 -4.85
C LEU A 35 0.94 -9.20 -4.30
N ASN A 36 0.77 -8.92 -3.02
CA ASN A 36 1.42 -7.79 -2.39
C ASN A 36 2.94 -7.94 -2.42
N GLU A 37 3.44 -9.14 -2.16
CA GLU A 37 4.87 -9.39 -2.27
C GLU A 37 5.38 -9.18 -3.69
N GLN A 38 4.63 -9.68 -4.67
CA GLN A 38 5.00 -9.51 -6.07
C GLN A 38 5.02 -8.04 -6.47
N LEU A 39 4.00 -7.30 -6.03
CA LEU A 39 3.91 -5.88 -6.36
C LEU A 39 5.08 -5.11 -5.76
N LEU A 40 5.43 -5.41 -4.52
CA LEU A 40 6.54 -4.75 -3.86
C LEU A 40 7.86 -5.03 -4.59
N ARG A 41 8.06 -6.27 -5.02
CA ARG A 41 9.26 -6.62 -5.77
C ARG A 41 9.32 -5.89 -7.11
N LEU A 42 8.18 -5.79 -7.80
CA LEU A 42 8.12 -5.08 -9.07
C LEU A 42 8.44 -3.60 -8.91
N TRP A 43 7.90 -2.99 -7.85
CA TRP A 43 8.16 -1.59 -7.59
C TRP A 43 9.64 -1.34 -7.29
N ARG A 44 10.28 -2.24 -6.56
CA ARG A 44 11.69 -2.11 -6.20
C ARG A 44 12.63 -2.47 -7.33
N SER A 45 12.15 -3.23 -8.32
CA SER A 45 13.00 -3.66 -9.42
C SER A 45 13.41 -2.47 -10.28
N ASP A 46 14.44 -2.65 -11.07
CA ASP A 46 14.92 -1.61 -11.96
C ASP A 46 14.19 -1.55 -13.28
N LEU A 47 13.08 -2.27 -13.40
CA LEU A 47 12.31 -2.26 -14.64
C LEU A 47 11.86 -0.87 -15.03
N GLY A 48 11.54 -0.05 -14.04
CA GLY A 48 11.17 1.33 -14.29
C GLY A 48 12.26 2.31 -13.95
N GLY A 49 13.49 1.84 -13.77
CA GLY A 49 14.60 2.70 -13.40
C GLY A 49 14.43 3.34 -12.04
N GLY A 50 13.60 2.76 -11.19
CA GLY A 50 13.35 3.31 -9.87
C GLY A 50 12.58 4.61 -9.88
N GLN A 51 12.02 4.98 -11.01
CA GLN A 51 11.32 6.26 -11.18
C GLN A 51 9.81 6.13 -11.12
N ARG A 52 9.31 4.91 -10.95
CA ARG A 52 7.87 4.69 -10.99
C ARG A 52 7.23 5.02 -9.66
N THR A 53 6.13 5.76 -9.72
CA THR A 53 5.31 6.07 -8.55
C THR A 53 4.02 5.27 -8.62
N ILE A 54 3.67 4.60 -7.53
CA ILE A 54 2.44 3.85 -7.45
C ILE A 54 1.59 4.43 -6.33
N VAL A 55 0.36 4.82 -6.66
CA VAL A 55 -0.63 5.23 -5.69
C VAL A 55 -1.57 4.05 -5.48
N PHE A 56 -1.59 3.52 -4.26
CA PHE A 56 -2.32 2.30 -3.93
C PHE A 56 -3.39 2.66 -2.90
N VAL A 57 -4.65 2.50 -3.28
CA VAL A 57 -5.77 2.79 -2.40
C VAL A 57 -6.28 1.49 -1.79
N THR A 58 -6.38 1.46 -0.47
CA THR A 58 -6.82 0.25 0.22
C THR A 58 -7.49 0.61 1.55
N HIS A 59 -8.38 -0.26 2.01
CA HIS A 59 -8.96 -0.17 3.35
C HIS A 59 -8.21 -1.04 4.35
N SER A 60 -7.21 -1.79 3.89
CA SER A 60 -6.47 -2.71 4.76
C SER A 60 -5.23 -2.01 5.31
N ILE A 61 -5.20 -1.83 6.63
CA ILE A 61 -4.04 -1.22 7.29
C ILE A 61 -2.77 -2.04 7.07
N PRO A 62 -2.78 -3.35 7.28
CA PRO A 62 -1.55 -4.13 7.04
C PRO A 62 -1.05 -4.01 5.61
N GLU A 63 -1.95 -3.98 4.65
CA GLU A 63 -1.55 -3.84 3.25
C GLU A 63 -0.90 -2.50 2.99
N ALA A 64 -1.49 -1.42 3.52
CA ALA A 64 -0.94 -0.09 3.35
C ALA A 64 0.45 0.00 3.96
N VAL A 65 0.63 -0.54 5.17
CA VAL A 65 1.92 -0.47 5.87
C VAL A 65 2.95 -1.32 5.15
N PHE A 66 2.55 -2.50 4.66
CA PHE A 66 3.49 -3.39 4.00
C PHE A 66 4.02 -2.82 2.69
N LEU A 67 3.14 -2.17 1.91
CA LEU A 67 3.49 -1.75 0.57
C LEU A 67 4.12 -0.37 0.48
N SER A 68 3.84 0.52 1.44
CA SER A 68 4.06 1.94 1.24
C SER A 68 5.40 2.43 1.72
N SER A 69 5.94 3.43 1.03
CA SER A 69 6.98 4.30 1.57
C SER A 69 6.35 5.49 2.31
N ARG A 70 5.16 5.87 1.89
CA ARG A 70 4.40 6.97 2.51
C ARG A 70 2.94 6.60 2.54
N ILE A 71 2.31 6.79 3.70
CA ILE A 71 0.91 6.45 3.89
C ILE A 71 0.13 7.74 4.09
N VAL A 72 -0.89 7.94 3.25
CA VAL A 72 -1.78 9.09 3.37
C VAL A 72 -3.09 8.59 3.97
N VAL A 73 -3.44 9.09 5.14
CA VAL A 73 -4.67 8.71 5.84
C VAL A 73 -5.72 9.76 5.55
N MET A 74 -6.87 9.33 5.07
CA MET A 74 -7.94 10.25 4.70
C MET A 74 -9.20 10.00 5.49
N SER A 75 -9.94 11.07 5.75
CA SER A 75 -11.24 10.95 6.40
C SER A 75 -12.27 10.47 5.39
N PRO A 76 -13.39 9.84 5.85
CA PRO A 76 -14.37 9.32 4.91
C PRO A 76 -15.14 10.42 4.18
N ARG A 77 -15.51 11.48 4.85
CA ARG A 77 -16.29 12.56 4.23
C ARG A 77 -16.18 13.86 5.00
N PRO A 78 -15.94 14.98 4.33
CA PRO A 78 -15.43 15.06 2.97
C PRO A 78 -14.02 14.51 2.95
N GLY A 79 -13.57 13.96 1.85
CA GLY A 79 -12.26 13.36 1.78
C GLY A 79 -11.17 14.36 2.09
N ARG A 80 -10.65 14.33 3.29
CA ARG A 80 -9.57 15.20 3.75
C ARG A 80 -8.38 14.36 4.18
N ILE A 81 -7.20 14.92 4.00
CA ILE A 81 -5.99 14.28 4.51
C ILE A 81 -5.94 14.50 6.01
N VAL A 82 -5.95 13.41 6.76
CA VAL A 82 -5.86 13.44 8.22
C VAL A 82 -4.42 13.43 8.66
N ASP A 83 -3.59 12.62 8.02
CA ASP A 83 -2.19 12.47 8.40
C ASP A 83 -1.41 11.96 7.20
N VAL A 84 -0.13 12.28 7.16
CA VAL A 84 0.81 11.74 6.17
C VAL A 84 1.95 11.13 6.96
N ILE A 85 2.13 9.83 6.81
CA ILE A 85 3.05 9.06 7.64
C ILE A 85 4.14 8.47 6.77
N GLU A 86 5.39 8.80 7.08
CA GLU A 86 6.53 8.17 6.42
C GLU A 86 6.73 6.79 7.01
N SER A 87 6.92 5.80 6.14
CA SER A 87 7.00 4.42 6.59
C SER A 87 8.22 4.16 7.46
N GLY A 88 9.39 4.54 6.98
CA GLY A 88 10.63 4.24 7.69
C GLY A 88 11.02 2.78 7.67
N LEU A 89 10.19 1.90 7.13
CA LEU A 89 10.54 0.49 7.01
C LEU A 89 11.53 0.28 5.87
N PRO A 90 12.37 -0.76 5.96
CA PRO A 90 13.29 -1.05 4.85
C PRO A 90 12.54 -1.25 3.55
N ALA A 91 13.12 -0.83 2.45
CA ALA A 91 12.52 -1.06 1.13
C ALA A 91 12.50 -2.54 0.81
N ASP A 92 13.48 -3.28 1.30
CA ASP A 92 13.62 -4.71 1.04
C ASP A 92 12.88 -5.49 2.13
N ARG A 93 11.55 -5.54 2.04
CA ARG A 93 10.74 -6.20 3.05
C ARG A 93 10.10 -7.47 2.52
N MET A 94 9.94 -8.40 3.46
CA MET A 94 9.22 -9.65 3.22
C MET A 94 8.03 -9.68 4.18
N LEU A 95 7.12 -10.65 3.97
CA LEU A 95 5.92 -10.72 4.80
C LEU A 95 6.23 -10.84 6.29
N GLU A 96 7.37 -11.43 6.64
CA GLU A 96 7.77 -11.57 8.04
C GLU A 96 7.92 -10.23 8.76
N ILE A 97 8.08 -9.14 8.02
CA ILE A 97 8.20 -7.83 8.64
C ILE A 97 6.94 -7.49 9.43
N ARG A 98 5.80 -8.11 9.09
CA ARG A 98 4.55 -7.85 9.80
C ARG A 98 4.58 -8.32 11.24
N ASP A 99 5.54 -9.17 11.59
CA ASP A 99 5.70 -9.67 12.95
C ASP A 99 6.67 -8.84 13.77
N THR A 100 7.17 -7.75 13.23
CA THR A 100 8.14 -6.90 13.93
C THR A 100 7.45 -5.80 14.72
N PRO A 101 8.08 -5.34 15.82
CA PRO A 101 7.54 -4.19 16.57
C PRO A 101 7.42 -2.93 15.73
N GLU A 102 8.35 -2.72 14.81
CA GLU A 102 8.33 -1.54 13.95
C GLU A 102 7.08 -1.51 13.08
N PHE A 103 6.72 -2.67 12.53
CA PHE A 103 5.50 -2.77 11.72
C PHE A 103 4.26 -2.52 12.58
N SER A 104 4.21 -3.12 13.76
CA SER A 104 3.08 -2.96 14.67
C SER A 104 2.90 -1.52 15.09
N ALA A 105 4.00 -0.82 15.39
CA ALA A 105 3.94 0.57 15.80
C ALA A 105 3.40 1.45 14.67
N LEU A 106 3.84 1.19 13.46
CA LEU A 106 3.40 1.96 12.30
C LEU A 106 1.92 1.69 12.01
N ALA A 107 1.51 0.43 12.07
CA ALA A 107 0.10 0.07 11.87
C ALA A 107 -0.78 0.71 12.94
N HIS A 108 -0.30 0.75 14.18
CA HIS A 108 -1.04 1.38 15.27
C HIS A 108 -1.22 2.88 15.00
N ARG A 109 -0.16 3.54 14.55
CA ARG A 109 -0.25 4.96 14.22
C ARG A 109 -1.26 5.23 13.12
N VAL A 110 -1.28 4.38 12.10
CA VAL A 110 -2.27 4.50 11.02
C VAL A 110 -3.68 4.33 11.57
N ARG A 111 -3.86 3.34 12.44
CA ARG A 111 -5.17 3.07 13.04
C ARG A 111 -5.66 4.27 13.84
N LEU A 112 -4.78 4.87 14.63
CA LEU A 112 -5.16 6.05 15.42
C LEU A 112 -5.56 7.21 14.52
N ALA A 113 -4.82 7.43 13.44
CA ALA A 113 -5.15 8.51 12.50
C ALA A 113 -6.51 8.27 11.85
N LEU A 114 -6.81 7.01 11.51
CA LEU A 114 -8.11 6.67 10.95
C LEU A 114 -9.23 6.92 11.94
N GLN A 115 -9.02 6.56 13.22
CA GLN A 115 -10.01 6.79 14.26
C GLN A 115 -10.25 8.28 14.45
N ASP A 116 -9.20 9.08 14.44
CA ASP A 116 -9.34 10.53 14.53
C ASP A 116 -10.16 11.08 13.37
N GLY A 117 -9.88 10.60 12.16
CA GLY A 117 -10.62 11.03 10.99
C GLY A 117 -12.11 10.69 11.06
N HIS A 118 -12.42 9.52 11.61
CA HIS A 118 -13.81 9.10 11.77
C HIS A 118 -14.49 9.81 12.92
N GLY A 119 -13.74 10.08 13.99
CA GLY A 119 -14.28 10.68 15.17
C GLY A 119 -14.36 12.21 15.13
N ALA A 120 -13.69 12.81 14.16
CA ALA A 120 -13.65 14.27 14.05
C ALA A 120 -14.94 14.76 13.42
N ARG A 121 -15.84 15.20 14.21
CA ARG A 121 -17.16 15.60 13.73
C ARG A 121 -17.43 17.01 14.07
#